data_1a809f4449553a3ee7847a5542b9c20c
#
_entry.id   1a809f4449553a3ee7847a5542b9c20c
#
_cell.length_a   1.000
_cell.length_b   1.000
_cell.length_c   1.000
_cell.angle_alpha   90.00
_cell.angle_beta   90.00
_cell.angle_gamma   90.00
#
_symmetry.space_group_name_H-M   'P 1'
#
loop_
_entity.id
_entity.type
_entity.pdbx_description
1 polymer ?
#
loop_
_entity_poly.entity_id
_entity_poly.type
_entity_poly.pdbx_seq_one_letter_code
_entity_poly.pdbx_strand_id
1 'polypeptide(L)'
;MSSIKRSVRRGFTLIEILIVVVILGILAAIVIPQFTNASQEAAESSVKSQLQTVRSQVELFRVRNNGNLPADFNDLMTPPNGEDPYLQKTPTLPTGYEFVWGDNAGTTNIETIYVTFTGGTLPEGLTLAEIESW
;
A
#
# COMPACT_ATOMS: atom_id res chain seq x y z
N MET A 1 46.33 53.97 -10.20
CA MET A 1 46.60 52.81 -9.33
C MET A 1 45.28 52.26 -8.86
N SER A 2 44.84 51.13 -9.42
CA SER A 2 43.57 50.49 -9.05
C SER A 2 43.82 49.52 -7.89
N SER A 3 43.19 49.79 -6.72
CA SER A 3 43.31 48.94 -5.55
C SER A 3 42.30 47.75 -5.65
N ILE A 4 42.81 46.55 -5.85
CA ILE A 4 42.03 45.33 -5.86
C ILE A 4 41.67 44.98 -4.43
N LYS A 5 40.38 45.20 -4.05
CA LYS A 5 39.82 44.71 -2.77
C LYS A 5 39.76 43.21 -2.81
N ARG A 6 40.66 42.52 -2.09
CA ARG A 6 40.54 41.06 -1.83
C ARG A 6 39.36 40.82 -0.93
N SER A 7 38.31 40.18 -1.48
CA SER A 7 37.20 39.64 -0.70
C SER A 7 37.69 38.45 0.13
N VAL A 8 37.70 38.57 1.43
CA VAL A 8 38.01 37.48 2.37
C VAL A 8 36.82 36.48 2.33
N ARG A 9 37.01 35.36 1.66
CA ARG A 9 36.03 34.26 1.69
C ARG A 9 36.09 33.64 3.09
N ARG A 10 35.00 33.75 3.83
CA ARG A 10 34.82 33.03 5.09
C ARG A 10 34.63 31.55 4.76
N GLY A 11 35.55 30.69 5.15
CA GLY A 11 35.42 29.25 5.09
C GLY A 11 34.65 28.74 6.33
N PHE A 12 33.93 27.62 6.18
CA PHE A 12 33.32 26.93 7.30
C PHE A 12 34.38 26.29 8.21
N THR A 13 34.12 26.29 9.51
CA THR A 13 34.97 25.57 10.46
C THR A 13 34.60 24.09 10.50
N LEU A 14 35.57 23.24 10.83
CA LEU A 14 35.35 21.82 10.98
C LEU A 14 34.30 21.52 12.07
N ILE A 15 34.29 22.32 13.15
CA ILE A 15 33.36 22.16 14.25
C ILE A 15 31.91 22.51 13.86
N GLU A 16 31.69 23.51 13.00
CA GLU A 16 30.39 23.87 12.48
C GLU A 16 29.75 22.68 11.71
N ILE A 17 30.53 22.06 10.83
CA ILE A 17 30.04 20.88 10.10
C ILE A 17 29.85 19.69 11.04
N LEU A 18 30.72 19.48 12.03
CA LEU A 18 30.62 18.40 12.97
C LEU A 18 29.32 18.50 13.80
N ILE A 19 28.99 19.67 14.32
CA ILE A 19 27.76 19.89 15.08
C ILE A 19 26.53 19.63 14.21
N VAL A 20 26.50 20.11 12.98
CA VAL A 20 25.39 19.92 12.05
C VAL A 20 25.15 18.44 11.76
N VAL A 21 26.19 17.67 11.43
CA VAL A 21 26.02 16.25 11.12
C VAL A 21 25.60 15.43 12.35
N VAL A 22 26.05 15.79 13.55
CA VAL A 22 25.60 15.14 14.79
C VAL A 22 24.11 15.41 15.05
N ILE A 23 23.67 16.66 14.91
CA ILE A 23 22.26 17.02 15.08
C ILE A 23 21.39 16.31 14.04
N LEU A 24 21.80 16.31 12.76
CA LEU A 24 21.09 15.61 11.70
C LEU A 24 21.02 14.10 11.96
N GLY A 25 22.09 13.49 12.47
CA GLY A 25 22.13 12.07 12.84
C GLY A 25 21.12 11.73 13.93
N ILE A 26 21.01 12.56 14.97
CA ILE A 26 20.04 12.37 16.06
C ILE A 26 18.59 12.52 15.54
N LEU A 27 18.33 13.54 14.74
CA LEU A 27 17.02 13.76 14.14
C LEU A 27 16.62 12.62 13.21
N ALA A 28 17.54 12.15 12.36
CA ALA A 28 17.30 11.04 11.47
C ALA A 28 16.95 9.75 12.23
N ALA A 29 17.64 9.46 13.32
CA ALA A 29 17.38 8.28 14.15
C ALA A 29 15.95 8.24 14.73
N ILE A 30 15.34 9.38 14.97
CA ILE A 30 13.97 9.48 15.50
C ILE A 30 12.94 9.43 14.36
N VAL A 31 13.21 10.13 13.25
CA VAL A 31 12.23 10.34 12.18
C VAL A 31 12.07 9.11 11.28
N ILE A 32 13.16 8.40 10.99
CA ILE A 32 13.12 7.25 10.06
C ILE A 32 12.13 6.16 10.51
N PRO A 33 12.15 5.64 11.77
CA PRO A 33 11.21 4.62 12.20
C PRO A 33 9.75 5.08 12.15
N GLN A 34 9.46 6.35 12.43
CA GLN A 34 8.11 6.88 12.36
C GLN A 34 7.55 6.89 10.93
N PHE A 35 8.39 7.22 9.95
CA PHE A 35 7.97 7.16 8.53
C PHE A 35 7.67 5.75 8.06
N THR A 36 8.42 4.75 8.54
CA THR A 36 8.20 3.37 8.17
C THR A 36 6.83 2.88 8.67
N ASN A 37 6.49 3.15 9.92
CA ASN A 37 5.21 2.76 10.51
C ASN A 37 4.03 3.47 9.83
N ALA A 38 4.12 4.78 9.61
CA ALA A 38 3.08 5.54 8.92
C ALA A 38 2.84 5.06 7.47
N SER A 39 3.91 4.65 6.76
CA SER A 39 3.82 4.09 5.43
C SER A 39 3.12 2.72 5.43
N GLN A 40 3.35 1.89 6.43
CA GLN A 40 2.69 0.60 6.60
C GLN A 40 1.20 0.76 6.89
N GLU A 41 0.84 1.61 7.85
CA GLU A 41 -0.57 1.92 8.17
C GLU A 41 -1.34 2.47 6.95
N ALA A 42 -0.69 3.32 6.15
CA ALA A 42 -1.28 3.83 4.92
C ALA A 42 -1.48 2.72 3.87
N ALA A 43 -0.53 1.78 3.74
CA ALA A 43 -0.64 0.63 2.86
C ALA A 43 -1.81 -0.27 3.27
N GLU A 44 -1.93 -0.61 4.56
CA GLU A 44 -3.05 -1.39 5.10
C GLU A 44 -4.41 -0.75 4.83
N SER A 45 -4.53 0.55 5.15
CA SER A 45 -5.77 1.29 4.91
C SER A 45 -6.16 1.29 3.43
N SER A 46 -5.16 1.44 2.54
CA SER A 46 -5.35 1.35 1.09
C SER A 46 -5.83 -0.03 0.66
N VAL A 47 -5.22 -1.10 1.17
CA VAL A 47 -5.60 -2.49 0.88
C VAL A 47 -7.03 -2.77 1.31
N LYS A 48 -7.39 -2.42 2.55
CA LYS A 48 -8.76 -2.59 3.09
C LYS A 48 -9.79 -1.85 2.25
N SER A 49 -9.52 -0.61 1.89
CA SER A 49 -10.41 0.19 1.04
C SER A 49 -10.60 -0.41 -0.35
N GLN A 50 -9.52 -0.89 -0.97
CA GLN A 50 -9.59 -1.53 -2.28
C GLN A 50 -10.35 -2.86 -2.21
N LEU A 51 -10.10 -3.67 -1.19
CA LEU A 51 -10.80 -4.94 -0.98
C LEU A 51 -12.31 -4.72 -0.82
N GLN A 52 -12.73 -3.75 0.00
CA GLN A 52 -14.14 -3.39 0.14
C GLN A 52 -14.76 -2.96 -1.19
N THR A 53 -14.04 -2.17 -1.97
CA THR A 53 -14.51 -1.75 -3.30
C THR A 53 -14.70 -2.95 -4.22
N VAL A 54 -13.72 -3.86 -4.28
CA VAL A 54 -13.83 -5.06 -5.12
C VAL A 54 -14.97 -5.95 -4.66
N ARG A 55 -15.10 -6.20 -3.36
CA ARG A 55 -16.22 -7.00 -2.80
C ARG A 55 -17.58 -6.40 -3.15
N SER A 56 -17.71 -5.08 -3.12
CA SER A 56 -18.95 -4.41 -3.53
C SER A 56 -19.27 -4.63 -5.01
N GLN A 57 -18.27 -4.66 -5.88
CA GLN A 57 -18.44 -4.96 -7.31
C GLN A 57 -18.78 -6.45 -7.54
N VAL A 58 -18.16 -7.34 -6.79
CA VAL A 58 -18.48 -8.79 -6.81
C VAL A 58 -19.94 -9.04 -6.41
N GLU A 59 -20.41 -8.39 -5.34
CA GLU A 59 -21.82 -8.51 -4.93
C GLU A 59 -22.78 -7.91 -5.98
N LEU A 60 -22.42 -6.79 -6.59
CA LEU A 60 -23.22 -6.22 -7.67
C LEU A 60 -23.27 -7.17 -8.89
N PHE A 61 -22.14 -7.76 -9.27
CA PHE A 61 -22.08 -8.79 -10.30
C PHE A 61 -22.98 -9.96 -9.96
N ARG A 62 -22.89 -10.49 -8.74
CA ARG A 62 -23.71 -11.60 -8.25
C ARG A 62 -25.21 -11.32 -8.35
N VAL A 63 -25.65 -10.13 -7.94
CA VAL A 63 -27.06 -9.72 -8.01
C VAL A 63 -27.57 -9.68 -9.45
N ARG A 64 -26.75 -9.20 -10.40
CA ARG A 64 -27.12 -9.09 -11.81
C ARG A 64 -27.01 -10.42 -12.58
N ASN A 65 -26.16 -11.32 -12.12
CA ASN A 65 -25.91 -12.61 -12.77
C ASN A 65 -26.62 -13.79 -12.08
N ASN A 66 -27.84 -13.59 -11.58
CA ASN A 66 -28.69 -14.62 -10.99
C ASN A 66 -28.04 -15.38 -9.80
N GLY A 67 -27.19 -14.71 -9.04
CA GLY A 67 -26.48 -15.30 -7.91
C GLY A 67 -25.13 -15.94 -8.26
N ASN A 68 -24.74 -15.96 -9.51
CA ASN A 68 -23.43 -16.46 -9.92
C ASN A 68 -22.34 -15.45 -9.55
N LEU A 69 -21.20 -15.97 -9.11
CA LEU A 69 -20.04 -15.20 -8.73
C LEU A 69 -19.08 -15.09 -9.92
N PRO A 70 -18.28 -14.01 -10.03
CA PRO A 70 -17.23 -13.92 -11.04
C PRO A 70 -16.12 -14.93 -10.74
N ALA A 71 -15.51 -15.51 -11.77
CA ALA A 71 -14.40 -16.44 -11.60
C ALA A 71 -13.07 -15.71 -11.36
N ASP A 72 -12.93 -14.53 -11.93
CA ASP A 72 -11.73 -13.71 -11.82
C ASP A 72 -12.04 -12.22 -12.08
N PHE A 73 -11.00 -11.39 -12.09
CA PHE A 73 -11.14 -9.96 -12.42
C PHE A 73 -11.58 -9.71 -13.86
N ASN A 74 -11.35 -10.64 -14.77
CA ASN A 74 -11.74 -10.48 -16.16
C ASN A 74 -13.26 -10.46 -16.31
N ASP A 75 -13.98 -11.27 -15.54
CA ASP A 75 -15.44 -11.26 -15.51
C ASP A 75 -16.02 -9.93 -15.04
N LEU A 76 -15.29 -9.24 -14.13
CA LEU A 76 -15.68 -7.89 -13.67
C LEU A 76 -15.34 -6.79 -14.68
N MET A 77 -14.30 -6.98 -15.51
CA MET A 77 -13.89 -6.01 -16.54
C MET A 77 -14.61 -6.23 -17.88
N THR A 78 -14.95 -7.47 -18.16
CA THR A 78 -15.61 -7.86 -19.42
C THR A 78 -16.73 -8.86 -19.10
N PRO A 79 -17.87 -8.36 -18.60
CA PRO A 79 -18.96 -9.22 -18.18
C PRO A 79 -19.47 -10.12 -19.31
N PRO A 80 -19.76 -11.40 -19.05
CA PRO A 80 -20.17 -12.37 -20.07
C PRO A 80 -21.50 -12.04 -20.76
N ASN A 81 -22.34 -11.23 -20.11
CA ASN A 81 -23.65 -10.83 -20.61
C ASN A 81 -23.65 -9.55 -21.47
N GLY A 82 -22.47 -8.97 -21.76
CA GLY A 82 -22.35 -7.72 -22.51
C GLY A 82 -22.82 -6.49 -21.73
N GLU A 83 -22.86 -6.59 -20.41
CA GLU A 83 -23.12 -5.46 -19.52
C GLU A 83 -21.92 -4.50 -19.43
N ASP A 84 -22.16 -3.32 -18.89
CA ASP A 84 -21.07 -2.38 -18.62
C ASP A 84 -20.07 -2.96 -17.59
N PRO A 85 -18.78 -2.70 -17.75
CA PRO A 85 -17.76 -3.18 -16.82
C PRO A 85 -18.02 -2.74 -15.38
N TYR A 86 -17.92 -3.65 -14.44
CA TYR A 86 -17.99 -3.37 -13.00
C TYR A 86 -16.70 -2.73 -12.48
N LEU A 87 -15.57 -3.10 -13.11
CA LEU A 87 -14.26 -2.52 -12.88
C LEU A 87 -13.64 -2.12 -14.23
N GLN A 88 -13.04 -0.95 -14.29
CA GLN A 88 -12.36 -0.49 -15.52
C GLN A 88 -10.96 -1.09 -15.67
N LYS A 89 -10.34 -1.47 -14.56
CA LYS A 89 -9.02 -2.11 -14.51
C LYS A 89 -8.88 -2.94 -13.24
N THR A 90 -7.98 -3.91 -13.27
CA THR A 90 -7.58 -4.65 -12.06
C THR A 90 -6.97 -3.70 -11.04
N PRO A 91 -7.45 -3.69 -9.79
CA PRO A 91 -6.85 -2.88 -8.72
C PRO A 91 -5.42 -3.34 -8.45
N THR A 92 -4.53 -2.38 -8.19
CA THR A 92 -3.14 -2.67 -7.83
C THR A 92 -2.94 -2.45 -6.35
N LEU A 93 -2.48 -3.48 -5.65
CA LEU A 93 -2.17 -3.42 -4.23
C LEU A 93 -0.73 -2.92 -3.99
N PRO A 94 -0.44 -2.37 -2.80
CA PRO A 94 0.93 -2.12 -2.37
C PRO A 94 1.79 -3.39 -2.41
N THR A 95 3.11 -3.20 -2.51
CA THR A 95 4.07 -4.31 -2.58
C THR A 95 3.88 -5.30 -1.43
N GLY A 96 3.80 -6.58 -1.76
CA GLY A 96 3.64 -7.67 -0.81
C GLY A 96 2.20 -8.14 -0.59
N TYR A 97 1.20 -7.38 -1.02
CA TYR A 97 -0.20 -7.78 -0.94
C TYR A 97 -0.70 -8.29 -2.29
N GLU A 98 -1.51 -9.35 -2.26
CA GLU A 98 -2.11 -9.94 -3.44
C GLU A 98 -3.58 -10.29 -3.19
N PHE A 99 -4.41 -10.11 -4.23
CA PHE A 99 -5.78 -10.61 -4.23
C PHE A 99 -5.79 -12.11 -4.55
N VAL A 100 -6.55 -12.84 -3.78
CA VAL A 100 -6.78 -14.28 -4.01
C VAL A 100 -8.28 -14.51 -4.16
N TRP A 101 -8.65 -15.26 -5.21
CA TRP A 101 -10.01 -15.71 -5.44
C TRP A 101 -10.22 -17.07 -4.79
N GLY A 102 -11.29 -17.21 -4.03
CA GLY A 102 -11.66 -18.48 -3.38
C GLY A 102 -12.11 -18.30 -1.93
N ASP A 103 -12.38 -19.42 -1.30
CA ASP A 103 -12.73 -19.45 0.12
C ASP A 103 -11.46 -19.30 0.96
N ASN A 104 -11.47 -18.34 1.86
CA ASN A 104 -10.47 -18.29 2.91
C ASN A 104 -10.73 -19.46 3.88
N ALA A 105 -9.79 -20.40 3.98
CA ALA A 105 -9.91 -21.61 4.79
C ALA A 105 -10.06 -21.26 6.28
N GLY A 106 -11.29 -21.04 6.73
CA GLY A 106 -11.60 -20.74 8.14
C GLY A 106 -12.78 -19.80 8.36
N THR A 107 -13.28 -19.14 7.32
CA THR A 107 -14.50 -18.33 7.39
C THR A 107 -15.69 -19.11 6.84
N THR A 108 -16.79 -19.15 7.61
CA THR A 108 -18.07 -19.75 7.21
C THR A 108 -18.82 -18.94 6.13
N ASN A 109 -18.27 -17.80 5.74
CA ASN A 109 -18.76 -16.97 4.66
C ASN A 109 -17.94 -17.25 3.40
N ILE A 110 -18.60 -17.63 2.32
CA ILE A 110 -18.04 -17.80 0.99
C ILE A 110 -17.61 -16.41 0.50
N GLU A 111 -16.43 -15.97 0.90
CA GLU A 111 -15.82 -14.79 0.36
C GLU A 111 -15.12 -15.16 -0.94
N THR A 112 -15.61 -14.63 -2.03
CA THR A 112 -15.05 -14.88 -3.37
C THR A 112 -13.70 -14.25 -3.59
N ILE A 113 -13.33 -13.30 -2.75
CA ILE A 113 -12.04 -12.60 -2.84
C ILE A 113 -11.56 -12.17 -1.47
N TYR A 114 -10.30 -12.46 -1.20
CA TYR A 114 -9.59 -12.00 -0.01
C TYR A 114 -8.19 -11.51 -0.40
N VAL A 115 -7.46 -10.95 0.55
CA VAL A 115 -6.10 -10.49 0.37
C VAL A 115 -5.16 -11.35 1.19
N THR A 116 -4.03 -11.73 0.62
CA THR A 116 -2.93 -12.37 1.32
C THR A 116 -1.65 -11.54 1.21
N PHE A 117 -0.68 -11.82 2.07
CA PHE A 117 0.63 -11.17 2.05
C PHE A 117 1.72 -12.16 1.66
N THR A 118 2.37 -11.89 0.53
CA THR A 118 3.45 -12.71 -0.06
C THR A 118 4.81 -12.01 0.02
N GLY A 119 4.88 -10.84 0.61
CA GLY A 119 6.01 -9.90 0.57
C GLY A 119 7.19 -10.18 1.51
N GLY A 120 7.33 -11.40 2.03
CA GLY A 120 8.47 -11.79 2.89
C GLY A 120 8.21 -11.51 4.37
N THR A 121 8.69 -10.40 4.94
CA THR A 121 8.45 -10.05 6.35
C THR A 121 7.15 -9.27 6.48
N LEU A 122 6.24 -9.79 7.31
CA LEU A 122 4.98 -9.09 7.63
C LEU A 122 5.25 -7.72 8.24
N PRO A 123 4.40 -6.72 7.98
CA PRO A 123 4.42 -5.45 8.68
C PRO A 123 4.36 -5.64 10.20
N GLU A 124 5.00 -4.75 10.94
CA GLU A 124 5.07 -4.84 12.40
C GLU A 124 3.66 -4.74 13.01
N GLY A 125 3.30 -5.74 13.82
CA GLY A 125 1.99 -5.80 14.49
C GLY A 125 0.90 -6.52 13.70
N LEU A 126 1.16 -7.02 12.49
CA LEU A 126 0.20 -7.79 11.69
C LEU A 126 0.52 -9.29 11.67
N THR A 127 -0.52 -10.09 11.64
CA THR A 127 -0.47 -11.53 11.37
C THR A 127 -1.14 -11.85 10.04
N LEU A 128 -0.78 -12.97 9.41
CA LEU A 128 -1.46 -13.44 8.19
C LEU A 128 -2.96 -13.63 8.43
N ALA A 129 -3.34 -14.18 9.58
CA ALA A 129 -4.74 -14.39 9.93
C ALA A 129 -5.54 -13.08 10.01
N GLU A 130 -4.92 -12.00 10.46
CA GLU A 130 -5.57 -10.68 10.46
C GLU A 130 -5.76 -10.13 9.04
N ILE A 131 -4.74 -10.24 8.19
CA ILE A 131 -4.81 -9.79 6.79
C ILE A 131 -5.88 -10.57 6.03
N GLU A 132 -5.93 -11.87 6.20
CA GLU A 132 -6.91 -12.75 5.56
C GLU A 132 -8.33 -12.57 6.12
N SER A 133 -8.46 -11.96 7.29
CA SER A 133 -9.77 -11.64 7.90
C SER A 133 -10.37 -10.31 7.43
N TRP A 134 -9.63 -9.51 6.69
CA TRP A 134 -10.12 -8.24 6.13
C TRP A 134 -11.11 -8.51 4.98
#